data_3bf600d07a7a2a7e0c59f608b9b7cd6a
#
_entry.id   3bf600d07a7a2a7e0c59f608b9b7cd6a
#
_cell.length_a   1.000
_cell.length_b   1.000
_cell.length_c   1.000
_cell.angle_alpha   90.00
_cell.angle_beta   90.00
_cell.angle_gamma   90.00
#
_symmetry.space_group_name_H-M   'P 1'
#
loop_
_entity.id
_entity.type
_entity.pdbx_description
1 polymer ?
#
loop_
_entity_poly.entity_id
_entity_poly.type
_entity_poly.pdbx_seq_one_letter_code
_entity_poly.pdbx_strand_id
1 'polypeptide(L)'
;MGIQQTIFMKKLPIAITEEGFIQLIKHTKQLHHKVAFLLGYGSGIRISEVCNLQKNDINLKEKKIMVRQGKGSKDRVVPLPKMFKTKMLDCIPIKCKKRALQKAFTSIAIKSKLMETIPNVHFHSLRHGFASRAVENGMPIHHLRTLLGHSNISTTNVYLEMNPKGALKSYEELF
;
A
#
# COMPACT_ATOMS: atom_id res chain seq x y z
N MET A 1 24.92 36.87 13.78
CA MET A 1 24.04 35.82 14.36
C MET A 1 23.45 35.02 13.21
N GLY A 2 24.05 33.85 12.91
CA GLY A 2 23.61 33.00 11.82
C GLY A 2 22.46 32.11 12.29
N ILE A 3 21.32 32.21 11.64
CA ILE A 3 20.18 31.29 11.85
C ILE A 3 20.54 30.00 11.14
N GLN A 4 20.98 29.00 11.90
CA GLN A 4 21.04 27.60 11.40
C GLN A 4 19.62 27.12 11.17
N GLN A 5 19.17 27.17 9.91
CA GLN A 5 17.97 26.44 9.50
C GLN A 5 18.27 24.92 9.56
N THR A 6 17.82 24.27 10.61
CA THR A 6 17.80 22.82 10.70
C THR A 6 16.86 22.30 9.63
N ILE A 7 17.42 21.85 8.50
CA ILE A 7 16.65 21.16 7.44
C ILE A 7 16.20 19.84 8.03
N PHE A 8 14.95 19.79 8.49
CA PHE A 8 14.28 18.53 8.83
C PHE A 8 14.14 17.70 7.55
N MET A 9 15.11 16.84 7.30
CA MET A 9 15.01 15.84 6.23
C MET A 9 13.83 14.92 6.53
N LYS A 10 12.72 15.10 5.80
CA LYS A 10 11.52 14.27 5.90
C LYS A 10 11.90 12.86 5.48
N LYS A 11 11.89 11.90 6.43
CA LYS A 11 12.20 10.51 6.13
C LYS A 11 11.27 10.01 5.02
N LEU A 12 11.86 9.51 3.94
CA LEU A 12 11.10 8.89 2.84
C LEU A 12 10.30 7.68 3.35
N PRO A 13 9.09 7.44 2.83
CA PRO A 13 8.30 6.29 3.21
C PRO A 13 9.01 4.98 2.84
N ILE A 14 8.99 4.01 3.75
CA ILE A 14 9.54 2.68 3.50
C ILE A 14 8.55 1.91 2.63
N ALA A 15 8.86 1.75 1.35
CA ALA A 15 8.09 0.96 0.39
C ALA A 15 8.62 -0.47 0.31
N ILE A 16 7.72 -1.44 0.13
CA ILE A 16 8.10 -2.82 -0.18
C ILE A 16 8.23 -2.98 -1.69
N THR A 17 9.32 -3.62 -2.14
CA THR A 17 9.52 -3.97 -3.56
C THR A 17 8.66 -5.18 -3.97
N GLU A 18 8.62 -5.49 -5.26
CA GLU A 18 7.90 -6.67 -5.76
C GLU A 18 8.55 -7.96 -5.26
N GLU A 19 9.87 -8.06 -5.30
CA GLU A 19 10.64 -9.19 -4.78
C GLU A 19 10.39 -9.37 -3.28
N GLY A 20 10.42 -8.27 -2.51
CA GLY A 20 10.13 -8.29 -1.08
C GLY A 20 8.71 -8.74 -0.78
N PHE A 21 7.72 -8.33 -1.58
CA PHE A 21 6.36 -8.80 -1.45
C PHE A 21 6.22 -10.29 -1.76
N ILE A 22 6.83 -10.78 -2.84
CA ILE A 22 6.85 -12.20 -3.20
C ILE A 22 7.47 -13.03 -2.06
N GLN A 23 8.58 -12.56 -1.51
CA GLN A 23 9.26 -13.20 -0.37
C GLN A 23 8.36 -13.25 0.86
N LEU A 24 7.69 -12.15 1.21
CA LEU A 24 6.73 -12.08 2.31
C LEU A 24 5.58 -13.10 2.12
N ILE A 25 4.97 -13.14 0.93
CA ILE A 25 3.85 -14.03 0.62
C ILE A 25 4.24 -15.51 0.66
N LYS A 26 5.44 -15.87 0.19
CA LYS A 26 5.97 -17.25 0.27
C LYS A 26 6.05 -17.74 1.72
N HIS A 27 6.45 -16.88 2.65
CA HIS A 27 6.59 -17.22 4.08
C HIS A 27 5.28 -17.06 4.87
N THR A 28 4.22 -16.53 4.25
CA THR A 28 2.91 -16.38 4.90
C THR A 28 2.12 -17.68 4.76
N LYS A 29 1.89 -18.41 5.86
CA LYS A 29 1.15 -19.68 5.84
C LYS A 29 -0.38 -19.47 5.82
N GLN A 30 -0.88 -18.57 6.66
CA GLN A 30 -2.31 -18.32 6.86
C GLN A 30 -2.93 -17.60 5.65
N LEU A 31 -3.98 -18.17 5.07
CA LEU A 31 -4.63 -17.58 3.89
C LEU A 31 -5.19 -16.19 4.15
N HIS A 32 -5.83 -15.96 5.31
CA HIS A 32 -6.36 -14.63 5.65
C HIS A 32 -5.28 -13.56 5.80
N HIS A 33 -4.07 -13.92 6.26
CA HIS A 33 -2.93 -13.00 6.25
C HIS A 33 -2.45 -12.70 4.81
N LYS A 34 -2.38 -13.73 3.95
CA LYS A 34 -2.05 -13.54 2.52
C LYS A 34 -3.01 -12.56 1.86
N VAL A 35 -4.31 -12.76 2.11
CA VAL A 35 -5.36 -11.89 1.57
C VAL A 35 -5.19 -10.46 2.07
N ALA A 36 -4.97 -10.27 3.38
CA ALA A 36 -4.76 -8.94 3.94
C ALA A 36 -3.53 -8.23 3.36
N PHE A 37 -2.42 -8.95 3.20
CA PHE A 37 -1.19 -8.39 2.63
C PHE A 37 -1.34 -8.08 1.13
N LEU A 38 -2.03 -8.96 0.40
CA LEU A 38 -2.36 -8.74 -1.01
C LEU A 38 -3.21 -7.47 -1.21
N LEU A 39 -4.22 -7.25 -0.36
CA LEU A 39 -5.06 -6.05 -0.40
C LEU A 39 -4.25 -4.77 -0.08
N GLY A 40 -3.35 -4.83 0.90
CA GLY A 40 -2.45 -3.71 1.21
C GLY A 40 -1.53 -3.37 0.04
N TYR A 41 -0.92 -4.40 -0.57
CA TYR A 41 0.06 -4.25 -1.65
C TYR A 41 -0.56 -3.99 -3.03
N GLY A 42 -1.68 -4.63 -3.34
CA GLY A 42 -2.29 -4.57 -4.67
C GLY A 42 -3.38 -3.51 -4.85
N SER A 43 -3.94 -3.00 -3.74
CA SER A 43 -5.00 -1.98 -3.75
C SER A 43 -4.66 -0.75 -2.92
N GLY A 44 -3.55 -0.73 -2.21
CA GLY A 44 -3.15 0.39 -1.36
C GLY A 44 -4.06 0.64 -0.15
N ILE A 45 -4.82 -0.36 0.31
CA ILE A 45 -5.77 -0.22 1.44
C ILE A 45 -5.02 -0.17 2.77
N ARG A 46 -5.47 0.69 3.70
CA ARG A 46 -4.91 0.77 5.05
C ARG A 46 -5.27 -0.47 5.87
N ILE A 47 -4.42 -0.83 6.84
CA ILE A 47 -4.64 -2.00 7.71
C ILE A 47 -6.01 -1.96 8.43
N SER A 48 -6.47 -0.79 8.88
CA SER A 48 -7.78 -0.62 9.50
C SER A 48 -8.93 -0.87 8.50
N GLU A 49 -8.77 -0.41 7.27
CA GLU A 49 -9.74 -0.60 6.19
C GLU A 49 -9.81 -2.09 5.79
N VAL A 50 -8.65 -2.76 5.70
CA VAL A 50 -8.59 -4.21 5.45
C VAL A 50 -9.34 -5.01 6.51
N CYS A 51 -9.17 -4.66 7.80
CA CYS A 51 -9.86 -5.34 8.89
C CYS A 51 -11.39 -5.09 8.91
N ASN A 52 -11.85 -3.97 8.36
CA ASN A 52 -13.27 -3.60 8.33
C ASN A 52 -14.00 -4.04 7.05
N LEU A 53 -13.25 -4.54 6.05
CA LEU A 53 -13.79 -4.92 4.74
C LEU A 53 -14.81 -6.05 4.87
N GLN A 54 -15.94 -5.91 4.18
CA GLN A 54 -17.00 -6.91 4.11
C GLN A 54 -17.04 -7.57 2.72
N LYS A 55 -17.63 -8.77 2.61
CA LYS A 55 -17.76 -9.48 1.32
C LYS A 55 -18.47 -8.63 0.26
N ASN A 56 -19.52 -7.91 0.66
CA ASN A 56 -20.32 -7.07 -0.23
C ASN A 56 -19.58 -5.83 -0.72
N ASP A 57 -18.43 -5.49 -0.13
CA ASP A 57 -17.57 -4.39 -0.61
C ASP A 57 -16.71 -4.82 -1.81
N ILE A 58 -16.63 -6.12 -2.11
CA ILE A 58 -15.80 -6.68 -3.19
C ILE A 58 -16.66 -7.06 -4.37
N ASN A 59 -16.49 -6.34 -5.49
CA ASN A 59 -17.11 -6.68 -6.76
C ASN A 59 -16.09 -7.43 -7.63
N LEU A 60 -16.23 -8.75 -7.73
CA LEU A 60 -15.36 -9.61 -8.52
C LEU A 60 -15.53 -9.37 -10.03
N LYS A 61 -16.76 -9.10 -10.49
CA LYS A 61 -17.07 -8.87 -11.92
C LYS A 61 -16.41 -7.60 -12.41
N GLU A 62 -16.54 -6.53 -11.67
CA GLU A 62 -15.96 -5.21 -12.02
C GLU A 62 -14.51 -5.04 -11.54
N LYS A 63 -13.96 -6.03 -10.80
CA LYS A 63 -12.61 -5.99 -10.23
C LYS A 63 -12.36 -4.74 -9.37
N LYS A 64 -13.32 -4.40 -8.53
CA LYS A 64 -13.32 -3.21 -7.67
C LYS A 64 -13.59 -3.56 -6.21
N ILE A 65 -13.12 -2.72 -5.31
CA ILE A 65 -13.38 -2.76 -3.88
C ILE A 65 -13.92 -1.41 -3.45
N MET A 66 -15.04 -1.39 -2.74
CA MET A 66 -15.55 -0.21 -2.04
C MET A 66 -14.88 -0.11 -0.68
N VAL A 67 -14.06 0.89 -0.47
CA VAL A 67 -13.44 1.16 0.83
C VAL A 67 -14.32 2.16 1.57
N ARG A 68 -15.06 1.66 2.55
CA ARG A 68 -15.90 2.50 3.41
C ARG A 68 -15.03 3.16 4.47
N GLN A 69 -15.13 4.48 4.55
CA GLN A 69 -14.46 5.27 5.57
C GLN A 69 -15.47 5.72 6.59
N GLY A 70 -15.20 5.48 7.87
CA GLY A 70 -16.10 5.90 8.96
C GLY A 70 -16.30 7.43 9.00
N LYS A 71 -17.02 7.87 10.02
CA LYS A 71 -17.50 9.24 10.25
C LYS A 71 -16.55 10.35 9.78
N GLY A 72 -16.98 11.13 8.78
CA GLY A 72 -16.24 12.31 8.29
C GLY A 72 -15.28 12.08 7.11
N SER A 73 -15.10 10.87 6.65
CA SER A 73 -14.28 10.55 5.46
C SER A 73 -15.14 10.04 4.32
N LYS A 74 -14.76 10.37 3.07
CA LYS A 74 -15.49 9.93 1.87
C LYS A 74 -15.13 8.48 1.52
N ASP A 75 -16.14 7.69 1.19
CA ASP A 75 -15.94 6.36 0.59
C ASP A 75 -15.18 6.48 -0.72
N ARG A 76 -14.41 5.45 -1.06
CA ARG A 76 -13.69 5.42 -2.32
C ARG A 76 -13.66 4.03 -2.92
N VAL A 77 -13.52 3.97 -4.24
CA VAL A 77 -13.33 2.73 -4.99
C VAL A 77 -11.84 2.55 -5.29
N VAL A 78 -11.34 1.35 -5.06
CA VAL A 78 -9.96 0.95 -5.41
C VAL A 78 -9.98 -0.32 -6.26
N PRO A 79 -8.92 -0.60 -7.04
CA PRO A 79 -8.86 -1.81 -7.84
C PRO A 79 -8.76 -3.07 -6.96
N LEU A 80 -9.41 -4.15 -7.38
CA LEU A 80 -9.18 -5.49 -6.84
C LEU A 80 -7.89 -6.04 -7.45
N PRO A 81 -6.92 -6.55 -6.66
CA PRO A 81 -5.66 -7.06 -7.20
C PRO A 81 -5.89 -8.22 -8.17
N LYS A 82 -5.14 -8.28 -9.28
CA LYS A 82 -5.24 -9.38 -10.27
C LYS A 82 -5.03 -10.77 -9.64
N MET A 83 -4.23 -10.86 -8.59
CA MET A 83 -3.98 -12.11 -7.85
C MET A 83 -5.10 -12.51 -6.89
N PHE A 84 -6.13 -11.67 -6.70
CA PHE A 84 -7.25 -11.99 -5.83
C PHE A 84 -8.14 -13.03 -6.51
N LYS A 85 -8.29 -14.20 -5.86
CA LYS A 85 -9.09 -15.32 -6.36
C LYS A 85 -10.40 -15.43 -5.59
N THR A 86 -11.46 -15.93 -6.24
CA THR A 86 -12.81 -16.09 -5.65
C THR A 86 -12.77 -16.75 -4.27
N LYS A 87 -12.00 -17.82 -4.09
CA LYS A 87 -11.84 -18.50 -2.79
C LYS A 87 -11.29 -17.62 -1.66
N MET A 88 -10.66 -16.49 -2.00
CA MET A 88 -10.16 -15.53 -0.99
C MET A 88 -11.29 -14.72 -0.33
N LEU A 89 -12.48 -14.67 -0.94
CA LEU A 89 -13.67 -14.07 -0.33
C LEU A 89 -14.07 -14.76 0.99
N ASP A 90 -13.72 -16.03 1.18
CA ASP A 90 -14.04 -16.75 2.41
C ASP A 90 -13.20 -16.27 3.60
N CYS A 91 -12.13 -15.53 3.31
CA CYS A 91 -11.32 -14.85 4.32
C CYS A 91 -11.86 -13.47 4.72
N ILE A 92 -12.91 -12.97 4.05
CA ILE A 92 -13.51 -11.66 4.33
C ILE A 92 -14.81 -11.85 5.09
N PRO A 93 -15.02 -11.13 6.21
CA PRO A 93 -14.08 -10.19 6.87
C PRO A 93 -12.86 -10.88 7.45
N ILE A 94 -11.73 -10.16 7.48
CA ILE A 94 -10.49 -10.68 8.06
C ILE A 94 -10.69 -10.91 9.56
N LYS A 95 -10.67 -12.18 9.99
CA LYS A 95 -10.95 -12.61 11.38
C LYS A 95 -9.79 -12.31 12.36
N CYS A 96 -9.17 -11.13 12.24
CA CYS A 96 -8.19 -10.68 13.21
C CYS A 96 -8.21 -9.15 13.37
N LYS A 97 -7.89 -8.70 14.59
CA LYS A 97 -7.80 -7.26 14.90
C LYS A 97 -6.54 -6.65 14.27
N LYS A 98 -6.56 -5.34 14.00
CA LYS A 98 -5.44 -4.56 13.46
C LYS A 98 -4.10 -4.87 14.13
N ARG A 99 -4.05 -4.91 15.47
CA ARG A 99 -2.81 -5.19 16.22
C ARG A 99 -2.27 -6.62 15.97
N ALA A 100 -3.16 -7.61 15.87
CA ALA A 100 -2.77 -8.99 15.57
C ALA A 100 -2.24 -9.12 14.14
N LEU A 101 -2.89 -8.48 13.16
CA LEU A 101 -2.43 -8.45 11.78
C LEU A 101 -1.07 -7.75 11.64
N GLN A 102 -0.84 -6.65 12.38
CA GLN A 102 0.46 -5.97 12.43
C GLN A 102 1.55 -6.88 13.02
N LYS A 103 1.27 -7.58 14.12
CA LYS A 103 2.21 -8.54 14.71
C LYS A 103 2.52 -9.70 13.76
N ALA A 104 1.50 -10.23 13.07
CA ALA A 104 1.68 -11.28 12.08
C ALA A 104 2.59 -10.82 10.93
N PHE A 105 2.37 -9.61 10.40
CA PHE A 105 3.25 -9.02 9.38
C PHE A 105 4.69 -8.96 9.87
N THR A 106 4.94 -8.37 11.05
CA THR A 106 6.29 -8.24 11.62
C THR A 106 6.97 -9.60 11.80
N SER A 107 6.27 -10.59 12.39
CA SER A 107 6.80 -11.94 12.57
C SER A 107 7.18 -12.61 11.24
N ILE A 108 6.35 -12.43 10.19
CA ILE A 108 6.61 -13.01 8.87
C ILE A 108 7.75 -12.26 8.17
N ALA A 109 7.82 -10.94 8.28
CA ALA A 109 8.91 -10.14 7.73
C ALA A 109 10.28 -10.51 8.31
N ILE A 110 10.33 -10.83 9.62
CA ILE A 110 11.55 -11.37 10.26
C ILE A 110 11.88 -12.75 9.69
N LYS A 111 10.92 -13.68 9.67
CA LYS A 111 11.13 -15.07 9.20
C LYS A 111 11.53 -15.14 7.73
N SER A 112 11.04 -14.23 6.92
CA SER A 112 11.39 -14.11 5.50
C SER A 112 12.68 -13.34 5.26
N LYS A 113 13.38 -12.89 6.30
CA LYS A 113 14.56 -12.02 6.22
C LYS A 113 14.32 -10.68 5.49
N LEU A 114 13.06 -10.31 5.30
CA LEU A 114 12.69 -9.07 4.61
C LEU A 114 13.21 -7.82 5.36
N MET A 115 13.32 -7.90 6.70
CA MET A 115 13.86 -6.80 7.51
C MET A 115 15.36 -6.59 7.35
N GLU A 116 16.09 -7.59 6.83
CA GLU A 116 17.52 -7.45 6.51
C GLU A 116 17.72 -6.59 5.27
N THR A 117 16.82 -6.72 4.28
CA THR A 117 16.86 -5.95 3.02
C THR A 117 16.09 -4.63 3.10
N ILE A 118 14.99 -4.59 3.85
CA ILE A 118 14.15 -3.40 4.03
C ILE A 118 13.96 -3.16 5.54
N PRO A 119 14.90 -2.47 6.20
CA PRO A 119 14.80 -2.17 7.63
C PRO A 119 13.52 -1.40 7.98
N ASN A 120 12.93 -1.73 9.14
CA ASN A 120 11.69 -1.11 9.63
C ASN A 120 10.46 -1.30 8.72
N VAL A 121 10.47 -2.28 7.81
CA VAL A 121 9.30 -2.63 7.01
C VAL A 121 8.12 -3.02 7.92
N HIS A 122 6.94 -2.54 7.59
CA HIS A 122 5.73 -2.77 8.37
C HIS A 122 4.50 -2.83 7.44
N PHE A 123 3.31 -3.15 7.95
CA PHE A 123 2.13 -3.33 7.08
C PHE A 123 1.88 -2.13 6.15
N HIS A 124 2.11 -0.90 6.63
CA HIS A 124 1.90 0.30 5.81
C HIS A 124 2.88 0.40 4.64
N SER A 125 4.03 -0.26 4.72
CA SER A 125 5.00 -0.37 3.61
C SER A 125 4.43 -1.09 2.39
N LEU A 126 3.41 -1.93 2.55
CA LEU A 126 2.66 -2.53 1.44
C LEU A 126 1.96 -1.45 0.61
N ARG A 127 1.29 -0.52 1.28
CA ARG A 127 0.61 0.61 0.64
C ARG A 127 1.62 1.59 0.02
N HIS A 128 2.76 1.79 0.64
CA HIS A 128 3.84 2.58 0.03
C HIS A 128 4.37 1.89 -1.23
N GLY A 129 4.53 0.56 -1.22
CA GLY A 129 4.87 -0.21 -2.42
C GLY A 129 3.83 -0.11 -3.54
N PHE A 130 2.52 -0.10 -3.21
CA PHE A 130 1.47 0.19 -4.18
C PHE A 130 1.65 1.57 -4.82
N ALA A 131 1.86 2.59 -3.98
CA ALA A 131 1.98 3.97 -4.44
C ALA A 131 3.23 4.18 -5.31
N SER A 132 4.39 3.67 -4.90
CA SER A 132 5.63 3.77 -5.68
C SER A 132 5.48 3.12 -7.04
N ARG A 133 4.98 1.87 -7.11
CA ARG A 133 4.74 1.18 -8.39
C ARG A 133 3.72 1.89 -9.27
N ALA A 134 2.69 2.49 -8.70
CA ALA A 134 1.72 3.25 -9.48
C ALA A 134 2.38 4.46 -10.17
N VAL A 135 3.24 5.20 -9.45
CA VAL A 135 4.00 6.31 -10.02
C VAL A 135 5.03 5.83 -11.04
N GLU A 136 5.77 4.75 -10.74
CA GLU A 136 6.74 4.14 -11.66
C GLU A 136 6.12 3.68 -12.98
N ASN A 137 4.86 3.23 -12.93
CA ASN A 137 4.09 2.86 -14.12
C ASN A 137 3.32 4.03 -14.75
N GLY A 138 3.65 5.27 -14.42
CA GLY A 138 3.11 6.46 -15.05
C GLY A 138 1.70 6.87 -14.61
N MET A 139 1.19 6.35 -13.48
CA MET A 139 -0.12 6.79 -12.97
C MET A 139 -0.06 8.27 -12.57
N PRO A 140 -0.96 9.12 -13.11
CA PRO A 140 -1.05 10.51 -12.69
C PRO A 140 -1.27 10.65 -11.18
N ILE A 141 -0.54 11.56 -10.54
CA ILE A 141 -0.53 11.72 -9.08
C ILE A 141 -1.91 12.01 -8.48
N HIS A 142 -2.77 12.71 -9.22
CA HIS A 142 -4.14 13.02 -8.78
C HIS A 142 -5.03 11.75 -8.76
N HIS A 143 -4.83 10.80 -9.70
CA HIS A 143 -5.49 9.49 -9.67
C HIS A 143 -5.01 8.67 -8.48
N LEU A 144 -3.69 8.61 -8.26
CA LEU A 144 -3.12 7.91 -7.10
C LEU A 144 -3.65 8.48 -5.79
N ARG A 145 -3.74 9.81 -5.67
CA ARG A 145 -4.32 10.49 -4.51
C ARG A 145 -5.77 10.04 -4.24
N THR A 146 -6.59 9.95 -5.29
CA THR A 146 -7.98 9.48 -5.21
C THR A 146 -8.05 8.04 -4.69
N LEU A 147 -7.24 7.13 -5.26
CA LEU A 147 -7.18 5.73 -4.83
C LEU A 147 -6.71 5.59 -3.38
N LEU A 148 -5.72 6.36 -2.98
CA LEU A 148 -5.21 6.32 -1.61
C LEU A 148 -6.15 7.02 -0.61
N GLY A 149 -7.02 7.92 -1.03
CA GLY A 149 -7.87 8.70 -0.14
C GLY A 149 -7.05 9.61 0.78
N HIS A 150 -6.07 10.32 0.21
CA HIS A 150 -5.30 11.32 0.93
C HIS A 150 -6.05 12.66 0.89
N SER A 151 -6.40 13.19 2.06
CA SER A 151 -6.97 14.54 2.20
C SER A 151 -5.92 15.64 1.96
N ASN A 152 -4.64 15.34 2.25
CA ASN A 152 -3.53 16.28 2.11
C ASN A 152 -2.65 15.93 0.89
N ILE A 153 -2.37 16.92 0.04
CA ILE A 153 -1.54 16.81 -1.17
C ILE A 153 -0.11 16.43 -0.82
N SER A 154 0.45 17.00 0.25
CA SER A 154 1.84 16.78 0.65
C SER A 154 2.17 15.30 0.90
N THR A 155 1.20 14.50 1.31
CA THR A 155 1.38 13.06 1.57
C THR A 155 1.59 12.25 0.29
N THR A 156 1.05 12.71 -0.85
CA THR A 156 1.19 11.98 -2.12
C THR A 156 2.39 12.48 -2.92
N ASN A 157 2.76 13.75 -2.80
CA ASN A 157 3.92 14.34 -3.50
C ASN A 157 5.25 13.66 -3.12
N VAL A 158 5.36 13.08 -1.93
CA VAL A 158 6.55 12.33 -1.49
C VAL A 158 6.90 11.19 -2.47
N TYR A 159 5.91 10.59 -3.16
CA TYR A 159 6.18 9.54 -4.14
C TYR A 159 6.77 10.06 -5.45
N LEU A 160 6.52 11.33 -5.80
CA LEU A 160 7.19 11.99 -6.94
C LEU A 160 8.67 12.25 -6.61
N GLU A 161 8.97 12.67 -5.38
CA GLU A 161 10.34 12.87 -4.92
C GLU A 161 11.15 11.58 -4.90
N MET A 162 10.48 10.42 -4.66
CA MET A 162 11.13 9.10 -4.67
C MET A 162 11.45 8.58 -6.08
N ASN A 163 10.77 9.06 -7.11
CA ASN A 163 10.95 8.58 -8.48
C ASN A 163 11.08 9.72 -9.49
N PRO A 164 12.27 10.31 -9.64
CA PRO A 164 12.54 11.33 -10.65
C PRO A 164 12.54 10.80 -12.10
N LYS A 165 12.55 9.45 -12.31
CA LYS A 165 12.57 8.85 -13.65
C LYS A 165 11.40 9.29 -14.52
N GLY A 166 10.20 9.45 -13.94
CA GLY A 166 9.03 9.98 -14.65
C GLY A 166 9.23 11.41 -15.16
N ALA A 167 9.85 12.26 -14.35
CA ALA A 167 10.15 13.63 -14.75
C ALA A 167 11.26 13.69 -15.83
N LEU A 168 12.29 12.84 -15.71
CA LEU A 168 13.36 12.73 -16.71
C LEU A 168 12.81 12.21 -18.04
N LYS A 169 11.95 11.18 -18.02
CA LYS A 169 11.31 10.66 -19.24
C LYS A 169 10.44 11.71 -19.92
N SER A 170 9.63 12.44 -19.16
CA SER A 170 8.83 13.54 -19.71
C SER A 170 9.70 14.66 -20.29
N TYR A 171 10.87 14.92 -19.70
CA TYR A 171 11.82 15.87 -20.25
C TYR A 171 12.39 15.39 -21.61
N GLU A 172 12.80 14.11 -21.70
CA GLU A 172 13.29 13.49 -22.94
C GLU A 172 12.23 13.43 -24.05
N GLU A 173 10.93 13.34 -23.68
CA GLU A 173 9.82 13.34 -24.64
C GLU A 173 9.45 14.77 -25.14
N LEU A 174 9.84 15.81 -24.41
CA LEU A 174 9.51 17.21 -24.71
C LEU A 174 10.66 17.98 -25.40
N PHE A 175 11.89 17.52 -25.27
CA PHE A 175 13.11 18.16 -25.75
C PHE A 175 14.05 17.20 -26.47
#